data_b67c4e56d61e1b30ce861179f6c48ef7
#
_entry.id   b67c4e56d61e1b30ce861179f6c48ef7
#
_cell.length_a   1.000
_cell.length_b   1.000
_cell.length_c   1.000
_cell.angle_alpha   90.00
_cell.angle_beta   90.00
_cell.angle_gamma   90.00
#
_symmetry.space_group_name_H-M   'P 1'
#
loop_
_entity.id
_entity.type
_entity.pdbx_description
1 polymer ?
#
loop_
_entity_poly.entity_id
_entity_poly.type
_entity_poly.pdbx_seq_one_letter_code
_entity_poly.pdbx_strand_id
1 'polypeptide(L)'
;MGRRGAVLSLTSLLLFVLVLMIVYARIQALCCVEEVRKLELRLAEEELISINFEGLLFYNIERAFYAKPLRSLRDRGYFASEVKRLANTLAERFSSETNFTFKVIALHVSSLYVLGSAGADSAWSLHYPSFSNCYNVRIEYAVEGGEVKVNRSTLFVACHPARYLQFQAAVRKVARAMKNKLYNATEVSRSLQFSLRERLSGFTLKFSERNESSFYVVRLKACDVLAEDGMIWRDKTSCFKAFFVFERVNGFLRLKEYVIGG
;
A
#
# COMPACT_ATOMS: atom_id res chain seq x y z
N MET A 1 -7.06 -78.50 47.98
CA MET A 1 -7.80 -77.24 47.59
C MET A 1 -6.92 -76.08 47.09
N GLY A 2 -5.61 -76.25 46.93
CA GLY A 2 -4.71 -75.11 46.68
C GLY A 2 -4.57 -74.62 45.20
N ARG A 3 -4.72 -75.46 44.19
CA ARG A 3 -4.42 -75.04 42.78
C ARG A 3 -5.53 -74.19 42.08
N ARG A 4 -6.81 -74.45 42.41
CA ARG A 4 -7.93 -73.70 41.78
C ARG A 4 -8.03 -72.25 42.29
N GLY A 5 -7.71 -72.00 43.55
CA GLY A 5 -7.70 -70.67 44.15
C GLY A 5 -6.57 -69.79 43.60
N ALA A 6 -5.39 -70.34 43.33
CA ALA A 6 -4.26 -69.62 42.81
C ALA A 6 -4.49 -69.18 41.32
N VAL A 7 -5.15 -70.03 40.53
CA VAL A 7 -5.47 -69.70 39.09
C VAL A 7 -6.53 -68.61 39.03
N LEU A 8 -7.56 -68.64 39.90
CA LEU A 8 -8.56 -67.55 39.93
C LEU A 8 -7.96 -66.22 40.43
N SER A 9 -7.01 -66.25 41.33
CA SER A 9 -6.29 -65.08 41.81
C SER A 9 -5.40 -64.47 40.70
N LEU A 10 -4.70 -65.30 39.91
CA LEU A 10 -3.84 -64.85 38.83
C LEU A 10 -4.64 -64.27 37.68
N THR A 11 -5.77 -64.92 37.32
CA THR A 11 -6.65 -64.38 36.26
C THR A 11 -7.28 -63.05 36.64
N SER A 12 -7.70 -62.89 37.89
CA SER A 12 -8.23 -61.67 38.47
C SER A 12 -7.18 -60.53 38.44
N LEU A 13 -5.94 -60.84 38.80
CA LEU A 13 -4.84 -59.89 38.74
C LEU A 13 -4.53 -59.46 37.34
N LEU A 14 -4.49 -60.41 36.40
CA LEU A 14 -4.27 -60.09 34.96
C LEU A 14 -5.37 -59.20 34.39
N LEU A 15 -6.61 -59.47 34.71
CA LEU A 15 -7.79 -58.73 34.32
C LEU A 15 -7.73 -57.28 34.88
N PHE A 16 -7.34 -57.15 36.14
CA PHE A 16 -7.15 -55.80 36.74
C PHE A 16 -6.05 -55.00 36.08
N VAL A 17 -4.89 -55.60 35.78
CA VAL A 17 -3.79 -54.96 35.07
C VAL A 17 -4.23 -54.54 33.66
N LEU A 18 -5.00 -55.40 32.96
CA LEU A 18 -5.51 -55.08 31.63
C LEU A 18 -6.48 -53.90 31.65
N VAL A 19 -7.38 -53.84 32.63
CA VAL A 19 -8.28 -52.71 32.83
C VAL A 19 -7.51 -51.43 33.13
N LEU A 20 -6.48 -51.49 33.99
CA LEU A 20 -5.63 -50.33 34.27
C LEU A 20 -4.89 -49.84 33.04
N MET A 21 -4.35 -50.73 32.19
CA MET A 21 -3.72 -50.38 30.94
C MET A 21 -4.69 -49.70 29.96
N ILE A 22 -5.92 -50.18 29.84
CA ILE A 22 -6.96 -49.57 29.01
C ILE A 22 -7.33 -48.18 29.52
N VAL A 23 -7.52 -48.03 30.85
CA VAL A 23 -7.83 -46.75 31.47
C VAL A 23 -6.67 -45.75 31.24
N TYR A 24 -5.43 -46.19 31.46
CA TYR A 24 -4.25 -45.35 31.23
C TYR A 24 -4.12 -44.93 29.77
N ALA A 25 -4.30 -45.85 28.81
CA ALA A 25 -4.28 -45.53 27.39
C ALA A 25 -5.38 -44.53 26.98
N ARG A 26 -6.59 -44.66 27.58
CA ARG A 26 -7.68 -43.68 27.37
C ARG A 26 -7.35 -42.31 27.96
N ILE A 27 -6.76 -42.25 29.15
CA ILE A 27 -6.35 -40.98 29.77
C ILE A 27 -5.29 -40.31 28.89
N GLN A 28 -4.27 -41.03 28.41
CA GLN A 28 -3.28 -40.47 27.51
C GLN A 28 -3.90 -39.99 26.20
N ALA A 29 -4.81 -40.77 25.59
CA ALA A 29 -5.52 -40.35 24.39
C ALA A 29 -6.34 -39.06 24.61
N LEU A 30 -7.02 -38.92 25.76
CA LEU A 30 -7.76 -37.70 26.11
C LEU A 30 -6.83 -36.49 26.33
N CYS A 31 -5.67 -36.68 26.97
CA CYS A 31 -4.67 -35.60 27.14
C CYS A 31 -4.14 -35.13 25.77
N CYS A 32 -3.81 -36.07 24.85
CA CYS A 32 -3.38 -35.71 23.50
C CYS A 32 -4.45 -34.92 22.71
N VAL A 33 -5.74 -35.33 22.84
CA VAL A 33 -6.85 -34.61 22.19
C VAL A 33 -6.99 -33.19 22.73
N GLU A 34 -6.83 -33.02 24.04
CA GLU A 34 -6.91 -31.70 24.67
C GLU A 34 -5.75 -30.79 24.26
N GLU A 35 -4.53 -31.34 24.16
CA GLU A 35 -3.36 -30.58 23.66
C GLU A 35 -3.54 -30.17 22.20
N VAL A 36 -4.00 -31.07 21.32
CA VAL A 36 -4.31 -30.74 19.92
C VAL A 36 -5.38 -29.66 19.85
N ARG A 37 -6.44 -29.74 20.61
CA ARG A 37 -7.50 -28.72 20.66
C ARG A 37 -6.98 -27.36 21.13
N LYS A 38 -6.09 -27.34 22.12
CA LYS A 38 -5.44 -26.08 22.57
C LYS A 38 -4.58 -25.47 21.48
N LEU A 39 -3.84 -26.29 20.72
CA LEU A 39 -3.03 -25.84 19.60
C LEU A 39 -3.91 -25.30 18.46
N GLU A 40 -5.00 -25.98 18.11
CA GLU A 40 -5.96 -25.52 17.11
C GLU A 40 -6.57 -24.15 17.49
N LEU A 41 -6.96 -23.96 18.75
CA LEU A 41 -7.48 -22.68 19.23
C LEU A 41 -6.44 -21.56 19.15
N ARG A 42 -5.18 -21.84 19.49
CA ARG A 42 -4.09 -20.87 19.38
C ARG A 42 -3.78 -20.51 17.94
N LEU A 43 -3.81 -21.48 17.02
CA LEU A 43 -3.64 -21.22 15.59
C LEU A 43 -4.78 -20.37 15.03
N ALA A 44 -6.02 -20.64 15.44
CA ALA A 44 -7.17 -19.84 15.03
C ALA A 44 -7.09 -18.39 15.59
N GLU A 45 -6.63 -18.23 16.84
CA GLU A 45 -6.39 -16.92 17.45
C GLU A 45 -5.28 -16.17 16.70
N GLU A 46 -4.16 -16.81 16.38
CA GLU A 46 -3.06 -16.25 15.61
C GLU A 46 -3.54 -15.79 14.23
N GLU A 47 -4.34 -16.61 13.55
CA GLU A 47 -4.87 -16.28 12.23
C GLU A 47 -5.77 -15.03 12.27
N LEU A 48 -6.69 -14.97 13.25
CA LEU A 48 -7.57 -13.80 13.42
C LEU A 48 -6.78 -12.51 13.71
N ILE A 49 -5.79 -12.60 14.60
CA ILE A 49 -4.94 -11.45 14.95
C ILE A 49 -4.09 -11.02 13.74
N SER A 50 -3.58 -11.98 12.96
CA SER A 50 -2.82 -11.69 11.73
C SER A 50 -3.67 -11.01 10.67
N ILE A 51 -4.92 -11.43 10.46
CA ILE A 51 -5.86 -10.75 9.55
C ILE A 51 -6.09 -9.30 9.99
N ASN A 52 -6.28 -9.06 11.29
CA ASN A 52 -6.45 -7.71 11.83
C ASN A 52 -5.17 -6.87 11.66
N PHE A 53 -4.00 -7.45 11.89
CA PHE A 53 -2.71 -6.80 11.66
C PHE A 53 -2.56 -6.38 10.20
N GLU A 54 -2.81 -7.27 9.25
CA GLU A 54 -2.74 -7.00 7.81
C GLU A 54 -3.73 -5.92 7.39
N GLY A 55 -4.97 -5.96 7.87
CA GLY A 55 -5.99 -4.96 7.57
C GLY A 55 -5.60 -3.55 8.05
N LEU A 56 -5.10 -3.44 9.29
CA LEU A 56 -4.61 -2.17 9.82
C LEU A 56 -3.33 -1.69 9.13
N LEU A 57 -2.45 -2.62 8.75
CA LEU A 57 -1.24 -2.31 8.02
C LEU A 57 -1.57 -1.75 6.64
N PHE A 58 -2.49 -2.37 5.91
CA PHE A 58 -2.97 -1.86 4.62
C PHE A 58 -3.56 -0.45 4.75
N TYR A 59 -4.47 -0.25 5.70
CA TYR A 59 -5.07 1.07 5.96
C TYR A 59 -4.01 2.14 6.26
N ASN A 60 -3.02 1.83 7.09
CA ASN A 60 -1.95 2.76 7.43
C ASN A 60 -1.03 3.07 6.23
N ILE A 61 -0.74 2.07 5.38
CA ILE A 61 0.04 2.26 4.16
C ILE A 61 -0.69 3.18 3.19
N GLU A 62 -1.98 2.95 2.95
CA GLU A 62 -2.80 3.83 2.13
C GLU A 62 -2.81 5.25 2.69
N ARG A 63 -3.10 5.40 3.97
CA ARG A 63 -3.12 6.72 4.63
C ARG A 63 -1.79 7.45 4.50
N ALA A 64 -0.66 6.76 4.64
CA ALA A 64 0.67 7.35 4.46
C ALA A 64 0.91 7.77 3.01
N PHE A 65 0.51 6.93 2.06
CA PHE A 65 0.62 7.23 0.64
C PHE A 65 -0.13 8.52 0.28
N TYR A 66 -1.35 8.67 0.81
CA TYR A 66 -2.18 9.85 0.58
C TYR A 66 -1.78 11.08 1.38
N ALA A 67 -1.13 10.92 2.51
CA ALA A 67 -0.66 12.06 3.30
C ALA A 67 0.38 12.91 2.54
N LYS A 68 1.27 12.26 1.77
CA LYS A 68 2.32 12.91 0.98
C LYS A 68 2.45 12.27 -0.42
N PRO A 69 1.39 12.31 -1.24
CA PRO A 69 1.31 11.54 -2.46
C PRO A 69 2.43 11.85 -3.45
N LEU A 70 2.74 13.14 -3.65
CA LEU A 70 3.77 13.55 -4.60
C LEU A 70 5.16 13.09 -4.19
N ARG A 71 5.49 13.12 -2.91
CA ARG A 71 6.77 12.64 -2.42
C ARG A 71 6.88 11.12 -2.53
N SER A 72 5.82 10.41 -2.16
CA SER A 72 5.74 8.96 -2.28
C SER A 72 5.87 8.50 -3.73
N LEU A 73 5.24 9.21 -4.68
CA LEU A 73 5.30 8.90 -6.09
C LEU A 73 6.67 9.20 -6.74
N ARG A 74 7.37 10.23 -6.27
CA ARG A 74 8.68 10.62 -6.79
C ARG A 74 9.83 9.79 -6.26
N ASP A 75 9.72 9.39 -5.00
CA ASP A 75 10.78 8.72 -4.26
C ASP A 75 10.25 7.41 -3.66
N ARG A 76 10.49 6.31 -4.40
CA ARG A 76 10.16 4.96 -3.94
C ARG A 76 10.89 4.62 -2.62
N GLY A 77 12.12 5.09 -2.45
CA GLY A 77 12.89 4.83 -1.23
C GLY A 77 12.25 5.50 -0.01
N TYR A 78 11.78 6.74 -0.17
CA TYR A 78 11.02 7.42 0.87
C TYR A 78 9.74 6.65 1.22
N PHE A 79 8.96 6.23 0.22
CA PHE A 79 7.74 5.46 0.46
C PHE A 79 8.03 4.14 1.16
N ALA A 80 9.05 3.40 0.71
CA ALA A 80 9.46 2.14 1.34
C ALA A 80 9.90 2.33 2.79
N SER A 81 10.65 3.40 3.11
CA SER A 81 11.07 3.70 4.47
C SER A 81 9.90 4.02 5.39
N GLU A 82 8.91 4.76 4.90
CA GLU A 82 7.70 5.09 5.65
C GLU A 82 6.82 3.85 5.90
N VAL A 83 6.66 3.00 4.89
CA VAL A 83 5.95 1.70 5.06
C VAL A 83 6.66 0.83 6.09
N LYS A 84 7.99 0.75 6.05
CA LYS A 84 8.78 -0.03 7.03
C LYS A 84 8.58 0.51 8.44
N ARG A 85 8.63 1.83 8.61
CA ARG A 85 8.38 2.48 9.90
C ARG A 85 6.99 2.14 10.44
N LEU A 86 5.95 2.25 9.60
CA LEU A 86 4.58 1.94 9.99
C LEU A 86 4.39 0.46 10.33
N ALA A 87 4.97 -0.45 9.55
CA ALA A 87 4.89 -1.87 9.79
C ALA A 87 5.55 -2.24 11.12
N ASN A 88 6.73 -1.70 11.42
CA ASN A 88 7.41 -1.94 12.70
C ASN A 88 6.62 -1.38 13.89
N THR A 89 6.13 -0.12 13.79
CA THR A 89 5.31 0.48 14.86
C THR A 89 4.04 -0.33 15.12
N LEU A 90 3.40 -0.84 14.07
CA LEU A 90 2.22 -1.68 14.21
C LEU A 90 2.56 -3.04 14.84
N ALA A 91 3.69 -3.65 14.41
CA ALA A 91 4.18 -4.91 14.98
C ALA A 91 4.49 -4.79 16.48
N GLU A 92 5.16 -3.72 16.89
CA GLU A 92 5.41 -3.41 18.30
C GLU A 92 4.12 -3.25 19.10
N ARG A 93 3.16 -2.52 18.55
CA ARG A 93 1.85 -2.33 19.17
C ARG A 93 1.11 -3.66 19.35
N PHE A 94 0.99 -4.48 18.29
CA PHE A 94 0.34 -5.79 18.40
C PHE A 94 1.05 -6.70 19.39
N SER A 95 2.39 -6.68 19.42
CA SER A 95 3.17 -7.44 20.39
C SER A 95 2.92 -6.99 21.84
N SER A 96 2.59 -5.72 22.06
CA SER A 96 2.27 -5.22 23.40
C SER A 96 0.80 -5.44 23.83
N GLU A 97 -0.11 -5.56 22.85
CA GLU A 97 -1.56 -5.69 23.10
C GLU A 97 -2.04 -7.15 23.03
N THR A 98 -1.21 -8.10 22.54
CA THR A 98 -1.58 -9.51 22.38
C THR A 98 -0.56 -10.44 23.03
N ASN A 99 -0.90 -11.73 23.08
CA ASN A 99 0.01 -12.77 23.55
C ASN A 99 0.99 -13.27 22.47
N PHE A 100 1.04 -12.56 21.34
CA PHE A 100 1.90 -12.90 20.21
C PHE A 100 2.92 -11.78 19.94
N THR A 101 4.12 -12.17 19.60
CA THR A 101 5.19 -11.26 19.17
C THR A 101 5.19 -11.16 17.65
N PHE A 102 5.04 -9.96 17.12
CA PHE A 102 5.11 -9.66 15.71
C PHE A 102 6.46 -9.09 15.33
N LYS A 103 7.08 -9.61 14.27
CA LYS A 103 8.38 -9.14 13.78
C LYS A 103 8.37 -9.03 12.27
N VAL A 104 8.59 -7.83 11.74
CA VAL A 104 8.76 -7.62 10.30
C VAL A 104 10.14 -8.15 9.88
N ILE A 105 10.16 -9.11 8.96
CA ILE A 105 11.37 -9.78 8.45
C ILE A 105 11.90 -9.05 7.23
N ALA A 106 11.03 -8.84 6.24
CA ALA A 106 11.39 -8.22 4.97
C ALA A 106 10.28 -7.31 4.44
N LEU A 107 10.69 -6.30 3.68
CA LEU A 107 9.82 -5.38 2.98
C LEU A 107 10.33 -5.16 1.56
N HIS A 108 9.49 -5.42 0.57
CA HIS A 108 9.78 -5.16 -0.83
C HIS A 108 8.75 -4.21 -1.41
N VAL A 109 9.20 -3.10 -1.98
CA VAL A 109 8.35 -2.15 -2.70
C VAL A 109 8.79 -2.10 -4.15
N SER A 110 7.89 -2.43 -5.06
CA SER A 110 8.12 -2.36 -6.50
C SER A 110 7.07 -1.48 -7.18
N SER A 111 7.45 -0.77 -8.23
CA SER A 111 6.52 0.02 -9.02
C SER A 111 5.67 -0.91 -9.88
N LEU A 112 4.35 -0.75 -9.81
CA LEU A 112 3.42 -1.42 -10.69
C LEU A 112 2.91 -0.39 -11.71
N TYR A 113 3.32 -0.54 -12.97
CA TYR A 113 2.75 0.24 -14.06
C TYR A 113 1.54 -0.52 -14.60
N VAL A 114 0.35 -0.05 -14.25
CA VAL A 114 -0.87 -0.55 -14.89
C VAL A 114 -0.99 0.17 -16.22
N LEU A 115 -0.46 -0.42 -17.29
CA LEU A 115 -0.77 0.00 -18.64
C LEU A 115 -2.21 -0.42 -18.94
N GLY A 116 -3.07 0.56 -19.23
CA GLY A 116 -4.49 0.36 -19.50
C GLY A 116 -4.81 -0.26 -20.84
N SER A 117 -4.27 -1.45 -21.10
CA SER A 117 -4.64 -2.28 -22.25
C SER A 117 -5.04 -3.71 -21.86
N ALA A 118 -5.08 -4.00 -20.59
CA ALA A 118 -5.69 -5.25 -20.12
C ALA A 118 -7.20 -5.14 -20.27
N GLY A 119 -7.78 -6.05 -21.00
CA GLY A 119 -9.18 -6.06 -21.38
C GLY A 119 -10.16 -5.74 -20.24
N ALA A 120 -11.31 -5.26 -20.64
CA ALA A 120 -12.39 -4.66 -19.85
C ALA A 120 -12.96 -5.52 -18.68
N ASP A 121 -12.36 -6.66 -18.36
CA ASP A 121 -12.97 -7.66 -17.49
C ASP A 121 -12.45 -7.69 -16.06
N SER A 122 -11.49 -6.83 -15.68
CA SER A 122 -11.08 -6.76 -14.27
C SER A 122 -11.84 -5.66 -13.55
N ALA A 123 -12.48 -5.99 -12.43
CA ALA A 123 -13.17 -5.04 -11.55
C ALA A 123 -12.28 -3.87 -11.10
N TRP A 124 -10.96 -4.01 -11.21
CA TRP A 124 -9.93 -3.01 -10.91
C TRP A 124 -9.80 -1.95 -12.01
N SER A 125 -10.09 -2.27 -13.27
CA SER A 125 -10.00 -1.32 -14.40
C SER A 125 -11.06 -0.23 -14.34
N LEU A 126 -12.18 -0.48 -13.66
CA LEU A 126 -13.29 0.47 -13.49
C LEU A 126 -12.99 1.55 -12.44
N HIS A 127 -12.08 1.30 -11.50
CA HIS A 127 -11.81 2.20 -10.37
C HIS A 127 -10.52 3.00 -10.52
N TYR A 128 -9.61 2.55 -11.38
CA TYR A 128 -8.30 3.19 -11.56
C TYR A 128 -8.09 3.51 -13.04
N PRO A 129 -8.04 4.79 -13.40
CA PRO A 129 -7.73 5.17 -14.77
C PRO A 129 -6.33 4.66 -15.16
N SER A 130 -6.15 4.36 -16.42
CA SER A 130 -4.97 3.72 -17.04
C SER A 130 -3.59 4.33 -16.76
N PHE A 131 -3.51 5.34 -15.90
CA PHE A 131 -2.27 6.02 -15.50
C PHE A 131 -2.11 6.11 -13.98
N SER A 132 -2.83 5.29 -13.21
CA SER A 132 -2.65 5.27 -11.76
C SER A 132 -1.26 4.75 -11.39
N ASN A 133 -0.57 5.50 -10.54
CA ASN A 133 0.69 5.08 -9.99
C ASN A 133 0.43 4.12 -8.85
N CYS A 134 0.82 2.88 -9.02
CA CYS A 134 0.68 1.86 -8.02
C CYS A 134 2.05 1.35 -7.58
N TYR A 135 2.15 0.99 -6.32
CA TYR A 135 3.25 0.22 -5.77
C TYR A 135 2.73 -1.13 -5.28
N ASN A 136 3.44 -2.19 -5.64
CA ASN A 136 3.33 -3.48 -4.97
C ASN A 136 4.18 -3.42 -3.71
N VAL A 137 3.55 -3.67 -2.56
CA VAL A 137 4.18 -3.72 -1.25
C VAL A 137 4.05 -5.13 -0.72
N ARG A 138 5.14 -5.88 -0.73
CA ARG A 138 5.23 -7.21 -0.13
C ARG A 138 5.89 -7.11 1.23
N ILE A 139 5.23 -7.63 2.25
CA ILE A 139 5.72 -7.63 3.63
C ILE A 139 5.77 -9.07 4.11
N GLU A 140 6.94 -9.46 4.62
CA GLU A 140 7.14 -10.74 5.28
C GLU A 140 7.34 -10.49 6.77
N TYR A 141 6.58 -11.21 7.58
CA TYR A 141 6.62 -11.06 9.03
C TYR A 141 6.48 -12.41 9.73
N ALA A 142 7.03 -12.50 10.94
CA ALA A 142 6.86 -13.65 11.82
C ALA A 142 5.88 -13.31 12.93
N VAL A 143 5.09 -14.29 13.33
CA VAL A 143 4.23 -14.25 14.51
C VAL A 143 4.66 -15.40 15.41
N GLU A 144 5.03 -15.09 16.65
CA GLU A 144 5.49 -16.06 17.63
C GLU A 144 4.66 -15.93 18.93
N GLY A 145 4.08 -17.02 19.40
CA GLY A 145 3.30 -17.03 20.65
C GLY A 145 3.23 -18.41 21.27
N GLY A 146 3.94 -18.64 22.38
CA GLY A 146 4.05 -19.96 23.01
C GLY A 146 4.70 -20.97 22.08
N GLU A 147 3.96 -22.01 21.71
CA GLU A 147 4.42 -23.06 20.78
C GLU A 147 4.18 -22.72 19.30
N VAL A 148 3.43 -21.65 19.04
CA VAL A 148 3.09 -21.22 17.67
C VAL A 148 4.20 -20.31 17.14
N LYS A 149 4.74 -20.69 15.99
CA LYS A 149 5.68 -19.86 15.23
C LYS A 149 5.32 -19.94 13.75
N VAL A 150 4.84 -18.84 13.19
CA VAL A 150 4.37 -18.77 11.81
C VAL A 150 5.07 -17.63 11.08
N ASN A 151 5.54 -17.91 9.86
CA ASN A 151 6.02 -16.90 8.93
C ASN A 151 4.92 -16.62 7.91
N ARG A 152 4.57 -15.36 7.75
CA ARG A 152 3.53 -14.90 6.82
C ARG A 152 4.10 -13.94 5.79
N SER A 153 3.49 -13.93 4.63
CA SER A 153 3.81 -12.98 3.56
C SER A 153 2.51 -12.41 3.01
N THR A 154 2.41 -11.12 3.00
CA THR A 154 1.23 -10.42 2.47
C THR A 154 1.63 -9.45 1.37
N LEU A 155 0.74 -9.28 0.37
CA LEU A 155 0.95 -8.41 -0.77
C LEU A 155 -0.16 -7.36 -0.81
N PHE A 156 0.24 -6.10 -0.77
CA PHE A 156 -0.66 -4.96 -0.94
C PHE A 156 -0.38 -4.23 -2.24
N VAL A 157 -1.42 -3.69 -2.86
CA VAL A 157 -1.30 -2.77 -3.98
C VAL A 157 -1.76 -1.39 -3.52
N ALA A 158 -0.81 -0.47 -3.37
CA ALA A 158 -1.10 0.91 -3.01
C ALA A 158 -1.14 1.76 -4.28
N CYS A 159 -2.31 2.28 -4.65
CA CYS A 159 -2.51 3.12 -5.82
C CYS A 159 -2.89 4.54 -5.44
N HIS A 160 -2.37 5.52 -6.19
CA HIS A 160 -2.86 6.89 -6.09
C HIS A 160 -3.88 7.15 -7.20
N PRO A 161 -5.11 7.57 -6.87
CA PRO A 161 -6.17 7.77 -7.86
C PRO A 161 -5.90 8.95 -8.79
N ALA A 162 -5.15 9.97 -8.34
CA ALA A 162 -4.84 11.12 -9.16
C ALA A 162 -3.82 10.79 -10.25
N ARG A 163 -4.09 11.25 -11.46
CA ARG A 163 -3.29 11.00 -12.67
C ARG A 163 -2.02 11.88 -12.73
N TYR A 164 -1.21 11.81 -11.68
CA TYR A 164 0.00 12.63 -11.56
C TYR A 164 1.00 12.41 -12.70
N LEU A 165 1.20 11.18 -13.16
CA LEU A 165 2.11 10.91 -14.27
C LEU A 165 1.61 11.51 -15.58
N GLN A 166 0.30 11.50 -15.82
CA GLN A 166 -0.29 12.18 -16.96
C GLN A 166 -0.03 13.68 -16.90
N PHE A 167 -0.25 14.28 -15.72
CA PHE A 167 0.07 15.69 -15.48
C PHE A 167 1.55 15.97 -15.74
N GLN A 168 2.46 15.17 -15.17
CA GLN A 168 3.90 15.35 -15.35
C GLN A 168 4.33 15.20 -16.82
N ALA A 169 3.81 14.18 -17.53
CA ALA A 169 4.11 13.95 -18.92
C ALA A 169 3.61 15.10 -19.81
N ALA A 170 2.40 15.60 -19.55
CA ALA A 170 1.83 16.74 -20.27
C ALA A 170 2.68 18.00 -20.08
N VAL A 171 3.03 18.34 -18.82
CA VAL A 171 3.87 19.50 -18.52
C VAL A 171 5.25 19.40 -19.21
N ARG A 172 5.91 18.24 -19.12
CA ARG A 172 7.21 18.00 -19.76
C ARG A 172 7.15 18.13 -21.28
N LYS A 173 6.10 17.57 -21.90
CA LYS A 173 5.94 17.62 -23.36
C LYS A 173 5.71 19.04 -23.84
N VAL A 174 4.86 19.81 -23.15
CA VAL A 174 4.61 21.22 -23.49
C VAL A 174 5.86 22.08 -23.26
N ALA A 175 6.55 21.91 -22.13
CA ALA A 175 7.80 22.62 -21.87
C ALA A 175 8.87 22.37 -22.94
N ARG A 176 9.02 21.11 -23.38
CA ARG A 176 9.96 20.76 -24.48
C ARG A 176 9.57 21.44 -25.79
N ALA A 177 8.28 21.49 -26.14
CA ALA A 177 7.79 22.11 -27.35
C ALA A 177 8.00 23.64 -27.35
N MET A 178 8.05 24.27 -26.17
CA MET A 178 8.23 25.71 -26.01
C MET A 178 9.69 26.14 -25.83
N LYS A 179 10.60 25.24 -25.44
CA LYS A 179 11.97 25.59 -25.03
C LYS A 179 12.79 26.39 -26.06
N ASN A 180 12.58 26.11 -27.33
CA ASN A 180 13.38 26.69 -28.43
C ASN A 180 12.64 27.78 -29.23
N LYS A 181 11.53 28.26 -28.71
CA LYS A 181 10.70 29.26 -29.41
C LYS A 181 10.67 30.57 -28.62
N LEU A 182 10.53 31.66 -29.37
CA LEU A 182 10.29 33.00 -28.83
C LEU A 182 8.81 33.33 -28.97
N TYR A 183 8.25 33.92 -27.93
CA TYR A 183 6.83 34.23 -27.83
C TYR A 183 6.63 35.66 -27.34
N ASN A 184 5.53 36.31 -27.71
CA ASN A 184 5.03 37.43 -26.91
C ASN A 184 4.23 36.95 -25.70
N ALA A 185 3.94 37.79 -24.72
CA ALA A 185 3.27 37.40 -23.48
C ALA A 185 1.88 36.75 -23.71
N THR A 186 1.12 37.28 -24.64
CA THR A 186 -0.21 36.77 -25.01
C THR A 186 -0.14 35.40 -25.67
N GLU A 187 0.86 35.17 -26.51
CA GLU A 187 1.10 33.88 -27.17
C GLU A 187 1.54 32.81 -26.16
N VAL A 188 2.38 33.15 -25.19
CA VAL A 188 2.78 32.23 -24.13
C VAL A 188 1.54 31.67 -23.39
N SER A 189 0.71 32.56 -22.91
CA SER A 189 -0.47 32.17 -22.15
C SER A 189 -1.43 31.33 -22.98
N ARG A 190 -1.74 31.77 -24.20
CA ARG A 190 -2.62 31.05 -25.13
C ARG A 190 -2.06 29.66 -25.50
N SER A 191 -0.78 29.59 -25.85
CA SER A 191 -0.12 28.34 -26.24
C SER A 191 -0.07 27.33 -25.08
N LEU A 192 0.26 27.79 -23.86
CA LEU A 192 0.24 26.94 -22.66
C LEU A 192 -1.16 26.43 -22.36
N GLN A 193 -2.15 27.34 -22.36
CA GLN A 193 -3.52 26.95 -22.03
C GLN A 193 -4.06 25.95 -23.05
N PHE A 194 -3.87 26.21 -24.35
CA PHE A 194 -4.34 25.30 -25.40
C PHE A 194 -3.68 23.93 -25.30
N SER A 195 -2.34 23.89 -25.28
CA SER A 195 -1.59 22.63 -25.27
C SER A 195 -1.79 21.79 -24.01
N LEU A 196 -2.03 22.43 -22.86
CA LEU A 196 -2.27 21.72 -21.60
C LEU A 196 -3.72 21.26 -21.48
N ARG A 197 -4.70 22.04 -21.97
CA ARG A 197 -6.11 21.61 -21.98
C ARG A 197 -6.32 20.37 -22.83
N GLU A 198 -5.69 20.33 -24.00
CA GLU A 198 -5.76 19.17 -24.90
C GLU A 198 -5.22 17.88 -24.23
N ARG A 199 -4.15 18.00 -23.43
CA ARG A 199 -3.44 16.85 -22.82
C ARG A 199 -3.93 16.46 -21.44
N LEU A 200 -4.61 17.38 -20.76
CA LEU A 200 -5.12 17.21 -19.41
C LEU A 200 -6.65 17.20 -19.40
N SER A 201 -7.24 16.45 -20.33
CA SER A 201 -8.67 16.19 -20.33
C SER A 201 -9.06 15.50 -18.99
N GLY A 202 -10.14 15.97 -18.36
CA GLY A 202 -10.56 15.50 -17.05
C GLY A 202 -9.82 16.13 -15.86
N PHE A 203 -9.04 17.21 -16.12
CA PHE A 203 -8.51 18.08 -15.07
C PHE A 203 -9.19 19.45 -15.13
N THR A 204 -9.49 20.00 -13.95
CA THR A 204 -9.82 21.42 -13.83
C THR A 204 -8.52 22.21 -13.79
N LEU A 205 -8.30 23.08 -14.81
CA LEU A 205 -7.08 23.85 -14.94
C LEU A 205 -7.31 25.31 -14.54
N LYS A 206 -6.47 25.82 -13.63
CA LYS A 206 -6.41 27.24 -13.26
C LYS A 206 -5.01 27.78 -13.60
N PHE A 207 -4.97 28.87 -14.34
CA PHE A 207 -3.74 29.56 -14.70
C PHE A 207 -3.68 30.89 -13.95
N SER A 208 -2.50 31.24 -13.48
CA SER A 208 -2.20 32.57 -12.98
C SER A 208 -0.86 33.03 -13.53
N GLU A 209 -0.77 34.30 -13.85
CA GLU A 209 0.38 34.91 -14.51
C GLU A 209 0.97 35.98 -13.60
N ARG A 210 2.29 36.07 -13.60
CA ARG A 210 3.05 37.15 -12.94
C ARG A 210 4.08 37.69 -13.93
N ASN A 211 3.92 38.96 -14.24
CA ASN A 211 4.80 39.66 -15.15
C ASN A 211 5.72 40.59 -14.33
N GLU A 212 7.01 40.28 -14.37
CA GLU A 212 8.06 41.09 -13.74
C GLU A 212 8.98 41.68 -14.82
N SER A 213 9.82 42.66 -14.45
CA SER A 213 10.73 43.31 -15.39
C SER A 213 11.64 42.31 -16.11
N SER A 214 12.13 41.29 -15.44
CA SER A 214 13.10 40.33 -15.97
C SER A 214 12.49 38.97 -16.32
N PHE A 215 11.33 38.61 -15.76
CA PHE A 215 10.73 37.33 -15.91
C PHE A 215 9.22 37.40 -16.14
N TYR A 216 8.70 36.38 -16.81
CA TYR A 216 7.29 36.13 -16.90
C TYR A 216 7.01 34.72 -16.40
N VAL A 217 6.17 34.60 -15.41
CA VAL A 217 5.89 33.32 -14.77
C VAL A 217 4.44 32.94 -14.98
N VAL A 218 4.20 31.75 -15.51
CA VAL A 218 2.87 31.15 -15.59
C VAL A 218 2.79 30.01 -14.60
N ARG A 219 1.87 30.12 -13.66
CA ARG A 219 1.55 29.07 -12.71
C ARG A 219 0.31 28.32 -13.17
N LEU A 220 0.44 27.00 -13.26
CA LEU A 220 -0.66 26.07 -13.49
C LEU A 220 -1.02 25.38 -12.16
N LYS A 221 -2.32 25.38 -11.84
CA LYS A 221 -2.92 24.44 -10.86
C LYS A 221 -3.86 23.54 -11.65
N ALA A 222 -3.63 22.23 -11.60
CA ALA A 222 -4.44 21.22 -12.26
C ALA A 222 -5.01 20.28 -11.20
N CYS A 223 -6.34 20.20 -11.07
CA CYS A 223 -7.02 19.30 -10.14
C CYS A 223 -7.68 18.18 -10.94
N ASP A 224 -7.43 16.94 -10.55
CA ASP A 224 -7.99 15.77 -11.21
C ASP A 224 -9.44 15.56 -10.76
N VAL A 225 -10.40 15.80 -11.66
CA VAL A 225 -11.84 15.70 -11.37
C VAL A 225 -12.24 14.27 -11.00
N LEU A 226 -11.65 13.26 -11.63
CA LEU A 226 -11.96 11.86 -11.33
C LEU A 226 -11.54 11.44 -9.91
N ALA A 227 -10.53 12.08 -9.35
CA ALA A 227 -10.12 11.83 -7.97
C ALA A 227 -10.98 12.61 -6.95
N GLU A 228 -11.65 13.68 -7.37
CA GLU A 228 -12.57 14.47 -6.54
C GLU A 228 -13.94 13.81 -6.39
N ASP A 229 -14.43 13.13 -7.43
CA ASP A 229 -15.75 12.48 -7.45
C ASP A 229 -15.79 11.12 -6.74
N GLY A 230 -14.63 10.52 -6.45
CA GLY A 230 -14.53 9.27 -5.70
C GLY A 230 -14.91 9.48 -4.23
N MET A 231 -15.96 8.80 -3.73
CA MET A 231 -16.50 8.94 -2.35
C MET A 231 -15.45 8.76 -1.23
N ILE A 232 -14.32 8.14 -1.51
CA ILE A 232 -13.28 7.81 -0.52
C ILE A 232 -12.28 8.96 -0.34
N TRP A 233 -12.25 9.96 -1.23
CA TRP A 233 -11.12 10.89 -1.37
C TRP A 233 -11.48 12.37 -1.23
N ARG A 234 -12.68 12.69 -0.72
CA ARG A 234 -13.21 14.07 -0.61
C ARG A 234 -12.30 15.06 0.11
N ASP A 235 -11.38 14.62 0.96
CA ASP A 235 -10.60 15.51 1.83
C ASP A 235 -9.17 15.77 1.38
N LYS A 236 -8.70 15.23 0.22
CA LYS A 236 -7.30 15.37 -0.15
C LYS A 236 -7.12 15.88 -1.56
N THR A 237 -6.42 16.98 -1.63
CA THR A 237 -6.10 17.74 -2.83
C THR A 237 -5.44 16.88 -3.91
N SER A 238 -6.23 16.39 -4.83
CA SER A 238 -5.82 15.82 -6.11
C SER A 238 -5.26 16.88 -7.07
N CYS A 239 -4.80 18.01 -6.52
CA CYS A 239 -4.33 19.14 -7.30
C CYS A 239 -2.81 19.17 -7.37
N PHE A 240 -2.30 19.35 -8.58
CA PHE A 240 -0.87 19.47 -8.89
C PHE A 240 -0.56 20.87 -9.35
N LYS A 241 0.69 21.31 -9.17
CA LYS A 241 1.15 22.63 -9.58
C LYS A 241 2.33 22.51 -10.53
N ALA A 242 2.39 23.39 -11.51
CA ALA A 242 3.59 23.59 -12.33
C ALA A 242 3.83 25.09 -12.50
N PHE A 243 5.08 25.44 -12.62
CA PHE A 243 5.54 26.81 -12.88
C PHE A 243 6.37 26.78 -14.14
N PHE A 244 6.07 27.70 -15.05
CA PHE A 244 6.84 27.93 -16.27
C PHE A 244 7.44 29.32 -16.15
N VAL A 245 8.77 29.40 -16.16
CA VAL A 245 9.52 30.63 -16.00
C VAL A 245 10.12 30.99 -17.34
N PHE A 246 9.76 32.16 -17.85
CA PHE A 246 10.25 32.71 -19.11
C PHE A 246 11.16 33.89 -18.81
N GLU A 247 12.29 33.94 -19.49
CA GLU A 247 13.19 35.09 -19.52
C GLU A 247 12.87 36.01 -20.72
N ARG A 248 13.18 37.31 -20.59
CA ARG A 248 13.04 38.25 -21.67
C ARG A 248 14.31 38.29 -22.53
N VAL A 249 14.15 38.06 -23.83
CA VAL A 249 15.23 38.08 -24.82
C VAL A 249 14.77 38.97 -25.98
N ASN A 250 15.40 40.12 -26.14
CA ASN A 250 15.08 41.08 -27.22
C ASN A 250 13.58 41.42 -27.32
N GLY A 251 12.91 41.63 -26.20
CA GLY A 251 11.47 41.96 -26.16
C GLY A 251 10.53 40.76 -26.23
N PHE A 252 11.03 39.55 -26.50
CA PHE A 252 10.29 38.32 -26.53
C PHE A 252 10.55 37.50 -25.27
N LEU A 253 9.72 36.46 -25.05
CA LEU A 253 9.81 35.52 -23.93
C LEU A 253 10.31 34.16 -24.43
N ARG A 254 11.33 33.62 -23.76
CA ARG A 254 11.86 32.29 -24.00
C ARG A 254 11.73 31.46 -22.71
N LEU A 255 11.25 30.23 -22.80
CA LEU A 255 11.15 29.34 -21.65
C LEU A 255 12.56 29.04 -21.09
N LYS A 256 12.85 29.55 -19.92
CA LYS A 256 14.09 29.34 -19.19
C LYS A 256 14.07 28.00 -18.45
N GLU A 257 13.04 27.80 -17.64
CA GLU A 257 12.87 26.59 -16.82
C GLU A 257 11.41 26.28 -16.53
N TYR A 258 11.13 25.06 -16.11
CA TYR A 258 9.85 24.70 -15.55
C TYR A 258 10.05 23.84 -14.29
N VAL A 259 9.17 24.02 -13.32
CA VAL A 259 9.20 23.29 -12.06
C VAL A 259 7.83 22.64 -11.85
N ILE A 260 7.83 21.35 -11.54
CA ILE A 260 6.64 20.63 -11.15
C ILE A 260 6.65 20.56 -9.63
N GLY A 261 5.70 21.29 -9.00
CA GLY A 261 5.50 21.36 -7.57
C GLY A 261 4.34 20.49 -7.12
N GLY A 262 4.37 20.13 -5.88
CA GLY A 262 3.25 19.52 -5.19
C GLY A 262 2.88 20.32 -3.98
#